data_5456ee64533cf9fdbf634d8146d06ba7
#
_entry.id   5456ee64533cf9fdbf634d8146d06ba7
#
_cell.length_a   1.000
_cell.length_b   1.000
_cell.length_c   1.000
_cell.angle_alpha   90.00
_cell.angle_beta   90.00
_cell.angle_gamma   90.00
#
_symmetry.space_group_name_H-M   'P 1'
#
loop_
_entity.id
_entity.type
_entity.pdbx_description
1 polymer ?
#
loop_
_entity_poly.entity_id
_entity_poly.type
_entity_poly.pdbx_seq_one_letter_code
_entity_poly.pdbx_strand_id
1 'polypeptide(L)'
;MREKVRYSKRYVVFTLLLVLALILKFANFKGVTEEIGQFRGADLQSSDWNPLIAKSINEKNLTVAIDNKVYTNKHNGIYMDENLNLMVPLDLIRDSYNCSVHLYDDTALLIEKYSDSLWMSLDDQEVQINDEKEKFSSTLTRIDDRYYVPAEVIASKLGYSYAWDVNKNEAVVVNTSSETSILPSHYDLRERGRAPQVKNQGNKGTCWAASSLAALESMLLPEENDIFSTDNMSLGNSFGLGQNDGGEYTMSLAYLTAWQGPVLEKDDPYDGELTKNLAPVKHVQEAQIIESKDLEKIKEAVFKYGAVETSIYSTLQNVNSRSEYFNQETNSYCYVGSEKPNHDVAIIGWDDSYAKENFPGDLEGDGAFICQNSWGKDFGDNGVFYVSYYDTNVGIHNLVYTGVEDTDNYDTIYQSDLCGWVGQLGYNRDTIYGANVYTAESNENLEAAGFYATGKNTEYEVYVVKDYDGRESLSKRQKVASGKFDNAGFYTVTFDKKIAVDRGEKFAIVLMIKTPDSVHPMAIEYKADETTRNVDLSDGEGYISTNGKNWENVEETQSANCLLYTSPSPRDCS
;
A
#
# COMPACT_ATOMS: atom_id res chain seq x y z
N MET A 1 2.34 64.00 -20.16
CA MET A 1 3.57 63.62 -19.45
C MET A 1 3.72 62.09 -19.46
N ARG A 2 4.62 61.56 -20.28
CA ARG A 2 4.93 60.13 -20.34
C ARG A 2 6.12 59.88 -19.43
N GLU A 3 5.96 59.23 -18.33
CA GLU A 3 7.05 58.73 -17.49
C GLU A 3 7.78 57.57 -18.19
N LYS A 4 9.04 57.76 -18.47
CA LYS A 4 9.95 56.70 -18.92
C LYS A 4 10.42 55.91 -17.72
N VAL A 5 9.91 54.68 -17.55
CA VAL A 5 10.45 53.71 -16.57
C VAL A 5 11.87 53.30 -17.03
N ARG A 6 12.89 53.70 -16.26
CA ARG A 6 14.29 53.26 -16.45
C ARG A 6 14.50 51.92 -15.77
N TYR A 7 14.49 50.84 -16.53
CA TYR A 7 14.98 49.57 -16.02
C TYR A 7 16.50 49.57 -15.83
N SER A 8 16.95 49.15 -14.65
CA SER A 8 18.39 49.06 -14.34
C SER A 8 19.06 48.02 -15.25
N LYS A 9 20.23 48.32 -15.79
CA LYS A 9 21.04 47.42 -16.64
C LYS A 9 21.26 46.02 -16.00
N ARG A 10 21.22 45.94 -14.68
CA ARG A 10 21.35 44.68 -13.93
C ARG A 10 20.12 43.75 -14.14
N TYR A 11 18.91 44.29 -14.23
CA TYR A 11 17.71 43.50 -14.49
C TYR A 11 17.67 42.92 -15.91
N VAL A 12 18.12 43.71 -16.89
CA VAL A 12 18.20 43.26 -18.28
C VAL A 12 19.22 42.15 -18.46
N VAL A 13 20.39 42.22 -17.79
CA VAL A 13 21.41 41.16 -17.82
C VAL A 13 20.91 39.88 -17.11
N PHE A 14 20.19 40.02 -15.98
CA PHE A 14 19.64 38.86 -15.26
C PHE A 14 18.55 38.15 -16.06
N THR A 15 17.67 38.90 -16.72
CA THR A 15 16.62 38.34 -17.58
C THR A 15 17.21 37.68 -18.83
N LEU A 16 18.27 38.28 -19.42
CA LEU A 16 19.00 37.69 -20.55
C LEU A 16 19.72 36.36 -20.15
N LEU A 17 20.33 36.31 -18.96
CA LEU A 17 20.97 35.09 -18.45
C LEU A 17 19.97 34.00 -18.14
N LEU A 18 18.78 34.36 -17.63
CA LEU A 18 17.70 33.41 -17.34
C LEU A 18 17.09 32.84 -18.64
N VAL A 19 16.92 33.70 -19.66
CA VAL A 19 16.47 33.28 -21.00
C VAL A 19 17.54 32.42 -21.69
N LEU A 20 18.83 32.77 -21.54
CA LEU A 20 19.92 31.95 -22.08
C LEU A 20 20.05 30.59 -21.38
N ALA A 21 19.84 30.54 -20.06
CA ALA A 21 19.78 29.27 -19.30
C ALA A 21 18.59 28.41 -19.68
N LEU A 22 17.42 29.01 -19.94
CA LEU A 22 16.24 28.32 -20.47
C LEU A 22 16.49 27.84 -21.90
N ILE A 23 17.09 28.64 -22.77
CA ILE A 23 17.42 28.23 -24.14
C ILE A 23 18.45 27.09 -24.14
N LEU A 24 19.45 27.11 -23.27
CA LEU A 24 20.44 26.04 -23.12
C LEU A 24 19.80 24.77 -22.56
N LYS A 25 18.86 24.91 -21.63
CA LYS A 25 18.09 23.78 -21.11
C LYS A 25 17.18 23.18 -22.20
N PHE A 26 16.52 24.01 -23.02
CA PHE A 26 15.74 23.59 -24.16
C PHE A 26 16.58 23.06 -25.32
N ALA A 27 17.78 23.57 -25.56
CA ALA A 27 18.70 23.07 -26.58
C ALA A 27 19.28 21.70 -26.19
N ASN A 28 19.64 21.50 -24.92
CA ASN A 28 20.01 20.17 -24.42
C ASN A 28 18.82 19.20 -24.44
N PHE A 29 17.60 19.67 -24.16
CA PHE A 29 16.39 18.83 -24.27
C PHE A 29 16.05 18.50 -25.73
N LYS A 30 16.27 19.44 -26.69
CA LYS A 30 16.12 19.15 -28.11
C LYS A 30 17.18 18.19 -28.65
N GLY A 31 18.43 18.26 -28.17
CA GLY A 31 19.47 17.30 -28.52
C GLY A 31 19.12 15.88 -28.07
N VAL A 32 18.60 15.73 -26.86
CA VAL A 32 18.13 14.45 -26.33
C VAL A 32 16.86 13.97 -27.07
N THR A 33 15.96 14.89 -27.43
CA THR A 33 14.76 14.53 -28.22
C THR A 33 15.05 14.28 -29.71
N GLU A 34 16.11 14.85 -30.28
CA GLU A 34 16.55 14.54 -31.63
C GLU A 34 17.28 13.18 -31.70
N GLU A 35 18.07 12.81 -30.70
CA GLU A 35 18.60 11.45 -30.57
C GLU A 35 17.49 10.43 -30.33
N ILE A 36 16.52 10.72 -29.47
CA ILE A 36 15.31 9.89 -29.28
C ILE A 36 14.44 9.91 -30.56
N GLY A 37 14.36 11.01 -31.27
CA GLY A 37 13.56 11.15 -32.50
C GLY A 37 14.14 10.39 -33.71
N GLN A 38 15.45 10.14 -33.74
CA GLN A 38 16.07 9.29 -34.77
C GLN A 38 15.74 7.79 -34.53
N PHE A 39 15.40 7.39 -33.30
CA PHE A 39 14.91 6.04 -33.02
C PHE A 39 13.40 5.84 -33.28
N ARG A 40 12.61 6.94 -33.40
CA ARG A 40 11.15 6.87 -33.70
C ARG A 40 10.79 6.56 -35.17
N GLY A 41 11.76 6.43 -36.05
CA GLY A 41 11.54 6.32 -37.50
C GLY A 41 11.75 4.93 -38.11
N ALA A 42 12.02 3.93 -37.32
CA ALA A 42 12.10 2.55 -37.81
C ALA A 42 10.96 1.72 -37.19
N ASP A 43 10.12 1.14 -37.98
CA ASP A 43 9.35 -0.05 -37.63
C ASP A 43 10.35 -1.14 -37.25
N LEU A 44 10.80 -1.16 -36.02
CA LEU A 44 11.70 -2.15 -35.46
C LEU A 44 10.91 -3.42 -35.19
N GLN A 45 10.81 -4.26 -36.23
CA GLN A 45 10.63 -5.69 -35.97
C GLN A 45 11.85 -6.16 -35.16
N SER A 46 11.65 -7.08 -34.22
CA SER A 46 12.67 -7.63 -33.30
C SER A 46 13.96 -8.12 -33.95
N SER A 47 14.01 -8.25 -35.29
CA SER A 47 15.18 -8.60 -36.12
C SER A 47 16.18 -7.46 -36.32
N ASP A 48 15.86 -6.22 -35.99
CA ASP A 48 16.67 -5.04 -36.31
C ASP A 48 17.45 -4.47 -35.11
N TRP A 49 17.55 -5.19 -34.02
CA TRP A 49 18.43 -4.84 -32.92
C TRP A 49 19.87 -4.70 -33.38
N ASN A 50 20.42 -3.51 -33.21
CA ASN A 50 21.78 -3.22 -33.59
C ASN A 50 22.74 -4.22 -32.90
N PRO A 51 23.51 -5.04 -33.66
CA PRO A 51 24.42 -6.03 -33.07
C PRO A 51 25.47 -5.46 -32.13
N LEU A 52 25.69 -4.13 -32.16
CA LEU A 52 26.58 -3.42 -31.26
C LEU A 52 25.96 -3.25 -29.88
N ILE A 53 24.63 -3.05 -29.78
CA ILE A 53 23.93 -2.98 -28.51
C ILE A 53 23.91 -4.36 -27.85
N ALA A 54 23.55 -5.40 -28.57
CA ALA A 54 23.53 -6.76 -28.05
C ALA A 54 24.90 -7.21 -27.48
N LYS A 55 26.02 -6.79 -28.09
CA LYS A 55 27.37 -7.06 -27.59
C LYS A 55 27.75 -6.23 -26.34
N SER A 56 27.07 -5.16 -26.05
CA SER A 56 27.37 -4.26 -24.93
C SER A 56 26.62 -4.59 -23.66
N ILE A 57 25.55 -5.42 -23.73
CA ILE A 57 24.75 -5.80 -22.60
C ILE A 57 25.55 -6.72 -21.65
N ASN A 58 25.65 -6.29 -20.39
CA ASN A 58 26.27 -7.09 -19.34
C ASN A 58 25.17 -7.67 -18.43
N GLU A 59 24.76 -8.90 -18.72
CA GLU A 59 23.70 -9.61 -17.97
C GLU A 59 23.94 -9.70 -16.46
N LYS A 60 25.19 -9.59 -16.01
CA LYS A 60 25.52 -9.65 -14.57
C LYS A 60 25.19 -8.37 -13.79
N ASN A 61 25.00 -7.24 -14.48
CA ASN A 61 24.79 -5.94 -13.88
C ASN A 61 23.68 -5.18 -14.62
N LEU A 62 22.56 -5.85 -14.91
CA LEU A 62 21.40 -5.22 -15.51
C LEU A 62 20.71 -4.28 -14.54
N THR A 63 20.30 -3.12 -15.02
CA THR A 63 19.49 -2.17 -14.28
C THR A 63 18.33 -1.67 -15.13
N VAL A 64 17.25 -1.29 -14.47
CA VAL A 64 16.17 -0.51 -15.07
C VAL A 64 15.86 0.68 -14.18
N ALA A 65 15.83 1.87 -14.75
CA ALA A 65 15.40 3.10 -14.08
C ALA A 65 13.99 3.45 -14.57
N ILE A 66 13.04 3.45 -13.66
CA ILE A 66 11.64 3.82 -13.93
C ILE A 66 11.34 5.07 -13.11
N ASP A 67 11.09 6.20 -13.78
CA ASP A 67 10.80 7.49 -13.14
C ASP A 67 11.74 7.83 -11.96
N ASN A 68 13.05 7.63 -12.15
CA ASN A 68 14.13 7.86 -11.17
C ASN A 68 14.28 6.81 -10.05
N LYS A 69 13.48 5.75 -10.00
CA LYS A 69 13.74 4.57 -9.16
C LYS A 69 14.58 3.58 -9.96
N VAL A 70 15.64 3.04 -9.36
CA VAL A 70 16.55 2.10 -10.01
C VAL A 70 16.38 0.70 -9.44
N TYR A 71 16.14 -0.26 -10.31
CA TYR A 71 15.96 -1.67 -9.99
C TYR A 71 17.09 -2.48 -10.64
N THR A 72 17.52 -3.57 -9.99
CA THR A 72 18.68 -4.34 -10.44
C THR A 72 18.34 -5.82 -10.56
N ASN A 73 19.05 -6.54 -11.43
CA ASN A 73 18.89 -7.99 -11.53
C ASN A 73 19.17 -8.72 -10.22
N LYS A 74 20.09 -8.20 -9.40
CA LYS A 74 20.50 -8.83 -8.14
C LYS A 74 19.43 -8.76 -7.04
N HIS A 75 18.70 -7.65 -6.96
CA HIS A 75 17.71 -7.41 -5.90
C HIS A 75 16.27 -7.63 -6.37
N ASN A 76 16.00 -7.39 -7.65
CA ASN A 76 14.65 -7.40 -8.19
C ASN A 76 14.40 -8.53 -9.20
N GLY A 77 15.42 -9.34 -9.52
CA GLY A 77 15.27 -10.51 -10.37
C GLY A 77 15.05 -10.21 -11.86
N ILE A 78 15.31 -8.97 -12.33
CA ILE A 78 15.21 -8.62 -13.75
C ILE A 78 16.26 -9.40 -14.57
N TYR A 79 15.95 -9.78 -15.81
CA TYR A 79 16.86 -10.52 -16.69
C TYR A 79 16.66 -10.16 -18.16
N MET A 80 17.62 -10.52 -19.02
CA MET A 80 17.46 -10.47 -20.48
C MET A 80 17.06 -11.85 -20.99
N ASP A 81 16.00 -11.90 -21.80
CA ASP A 81 15.62 -13.14 -22.47
C ASP A 81 16.47 -13.44 -23.73
N GLU A 82 16.20 -14.55 -24.39
CA GLU A 82 16.90 -14.96 -25.61
C GLU A 82 16.66 -14.03 -26.81
N ASN A 83 15.56 -13.27 -26.80
CA ASN A 83 15.20 -12.28 -27.82
C ASN A 83 15.71 -10.88 -27.47
N LEU A 84 16.53 -10.73 -26.42
CA LEU A 84 17.11 -9.48 -25.93
C LEU A 84 16.05 -8.51 -25.38
N ASN A 85 14.92 -8.99 -24.88
CA ASN A 85 13.97 -8.17 -24.12
C ASN A 85 14.39 -8.16 -22.65
N LEU A 86 14.32 -6.97 -22.02
CA LEU A 86 14.46 -6.85 -20.58
C LEU A 86 13.16 -7.30 -19.92
N MET A 87 13.23 -8.43 -19.22
CA MET A 87 12.11 -9.02 -18.52
C MET A 87 12.07 -8.52 -17.08
N VAL A 88 10.93 -8.03 -16.66
CA VAL A 88 10.68 -7.48 -15.31
C VAL A 88 9.54 -8.25 -14.65
N PRO A 89 9.65 -8.51 -13.35
CA PRO A 89 8.61 -9.25 -12.62
C PRO A 89 7.36 -8.40 -12.38
N LEU A 90 6.20 -9.05 -12.21
CA LEU A 90 4.89 -8.38 -12.10
C LEU A 90 4.76 -7.48 -10.88
N ASP A 91 5.34 -7.85 -9.75
CA ASP A 91 5.38 -7.05 -8.53
C ASP A 91 6.01 -5.66 -8.78
N LEU A 92 7.07 -5.62 -9.60
CA LEU A 92 7.70 -4.37 -9.99
C LEU A 92 6.82 -3.53 -10.93
N ILE A 93 6.02 -4.15 -11.80
CA ILE A 93 5.18 -3.44 -12.78
C ILE A 93 4.09 -2.62 -12.09
N ARG A 94 3.33 -3.22 -11.19
CA ARG A 94 2.21 -2.54 -10.50
C ARG A 94 2.63 -1.22 -9.87
N ASP A 95 3.71 -1.24 -9.10
CA ASP A 95 4.12 -0.08 -8.31
C ASP A 95 4.93 0.95 -9.10
N SER A 96 5.67 0.48 -10.12
CA SER A 96 6.55 1.36 -10.90
C SER A 96 5.86 2.04 -12.07
N TYR A 97 4.88 1.37 -12.70
CA TYR A 97 4.15 1.93 -13.84
C TYR A 97 2.80 2.53 -13.46
N ASN A 98 2.46 2.55 -12.18
CA ASN A 98 1.18 3.05 -11.66
C ASN A 98 -0.02 2.47 -12.42
N CYS A 99 -0.11 1.14 -12.42
CA CYS A 99 -1.15 0.38 -13.10
C CYS A 99 -1.70 -0.72 -12.19
N SER A 100 -2.86 -1.27 -12.54
CA SER A 100 -3.34 -2.50 -11.95
C SER A 100 -2.74 -3.71 -12.69
N VAL A 101 -2.46 -4.79 -11.96
CA VAL A 101 -1.83 -6.00 -12.50
C VAL A 101 -2.52 -7.20 -11.90
N HIS A 102 -3.16 -8.02 -12.74
CA HIS A 102 -3.96 -9.17 -12.29
C HIS A 102 -3.69 -10.39 -13.15
N LEU A 103 -3.36 -11.49 -12.49
CA LEU A 103 -3.16 -12.79 -13.10
C LEU A 103 -4.46 -13.62 -12.97
N TYR A 104 -4.93 -14.22 -14.05
CA TYR A 104 -6.13 -15.06 -14.11
C TYR A 104 -5.74 -16.51 -14.38
N ASP A 105 -6.19 -17.43 -13.52
CA ASP A 105 -5.98 -18.89 -13.67
C ASP A 105 -4.50 -19.26 -13.95
N ASP A 106 -3.54 -18.53 -13.36
CA ASP A 106 -2.09 -18.73 -13.54
C ASP A 106 -1.58 -18.70 -15.02
N THR A 107 -2.43 -18.30 -15.95
CA THR A 107 -2.12 -18.37 -17.38
C THR A 107 -2.40 -17.10 -18.17
N ALA A 108 -3.15 -16.17 -17.63
CA ALA A 108 -3.52 -14.94 -18.32
C ALA A 108 -3.31 -13.72 -17.42
N LEU A 109 -2.76 -12.66 -17.98
CA LEU A 109 -2.43 -11.41 -17.29
C LEU A 109 -3.24 -10.26 -17.89
N LEU A 110 -3.89 -9.48 -17.02
CA LEU A 110 -4.46 -8.19 -17.35
C LEU A 110 -3.65 -7.09 -16.66
N ILE A 111 -3.18 -6.12 -17.45
CA ILE A 111 -2.59 -4.89 -16.93
C ILE A 111 -3.47 -3.74 -17.40
N GLU A 112 -3.94 -2.91 -16.47
CA GLU A 112 -4.77 -1.75 -16.76
C GLU A 112 -4.10 -0.47 -16.25
N LYS A 113 -4.12 0.58 -17.07
CA LYS A 113 -3.73 1.93 -16.69
C LYS A 113 -4.72 2.91 -17.27
N TYR A 114 -5.54 3.49 -16.39
CA TYR A 114 -6.64 4.41 -16.76
C TYR A 114 -7.62 3.77 -17.75
N SER A 115 -7.58 4.18 -19.01
CA SER A 115 -8.42 3.62 -20.09
C SER A 115 -7.73 2.55 -20.93
N ASP A 116 -6.42 2.35 -20.72
CA ASP A 116 -5.66 1.40 -21.51
C ASP A 116 -5.56 0.05 -20.80
N SER A 117 -5.73 -1.01 -21.55
CA SER A 117 -5.65 -2.38 -21.06
C SER A 117 -4.75 -3.25 -21.96
N LEU A 118 -3.93 -4.08 -21.32
CA LEU A 118 -3.09 -5.08 -21.96
C LEU A 118 -3.49 -6.46 -21.44
N TRP A 119 -3.90 -7.33 -22.33
CA TRP A 119 -4.15 -8.74 -22.00
C TRP A 119 -3.10 -9.62 -22.65
N MET A 120 -2.44 -10.45 -21.86
CA MET A 120 -1.40 -11.39 -22.29
C MET A 120 -1.74 -12.79 -21.80
N SER A 121 -1.40 -13.80 -22.57
CA SER A 121 -1.49 -15.20 -22.12
C SER A 121 -0.10 -15.83 -22.07
N LEU A 122 0.08 -16.76 -21.14
CA LEU A 122 1.33 -17.49 -20.99
C LEU A 122 1.65 -18.24 -22.30
N ASP A 123 2.89 -18.14 -22.76
CA ASP A 123 3.39 -18.78 -23.98
C ASP A 123 2.70 -18.34 -25.29
N ASP A 124 1.89 -17.28 -25.27
CA ASP A 124 1.32 -16.67 -26.48
C ASP A 124 2.09 -15.39 -26.84
N GLN A 125 2.47 -15.25 -28.10
CA GLN A 125 3.14 -14.05 -28.60
C GLN A 125 2.16 -12.91 -28.95
N GLU A 126 0.86 -13.14 -28.84
CA GLU A 126 -0.16 -12.17 -29.16
C GLU A 126 -0.62 -11.43 -27.89
N VAL A 127 -0.49 -10.12 -27.87
CA VAL A 127 -0.98 -9.24 -26.81
C VAL A 127 -2.22 -8.52 -27.33
N GLN A 128 -3.30 -8.57 -26.59
CA GLN A 128 -4.46 -7.73 -26.83
C GLN A 128 -4.28 -6.39 -26.13
N ILE A 129 -4.33 -5.30 -26.88
CA ILE A 129 -4.18 -3.92 -26.41
C ILE A 129 -5.51 -3.24 -26.68
N ASN A 130 -6.28 -2.97 -25.62
CA ASN A 130 -7.66 -2.56 -25.73
C ASN A 130 -8.44 -3.55 -26.64
N ASP A 131 -8.91 -3.12 -27.81
CA ASP A 131 -9.63 -3.95 -28.79
C ASP A 131 -8.75 -4.48 -29.93
N GLU A 132 -7.46 -4.18 -29.94
CA GLU A 132 -6.53 -4.56 -31.00
C GLU A 132 -5.54 -5.64 -30.54
N LYS A 133 -5.08 -6.47 -31.47
CA LYS A 133 -4.10 -7.54 -31.20
C LYS A 133 -2.80 -7.25 -31.92
N GLU A 134 -1.70 -7.38 -31.20
CA GLU A 134 -0.33 -7.18 -31.71
C GLU A 134 0.58 -8.32 -31.28
N LYS A 135 1.55 -8.70 -32.13
CA LYS A 135 2.51 -9.76 -31.84
C LYS A 135 3.83 -9.20 -31.38
N PHE A 136 4.37 -9.80 -30.33
CA PHE A 136 5.67 -9.47 -29.74
C PHE A 136 6.57 -10.69 -29.70
N SER A 137 7.88 -10.46 -29.67
CA SER A 137 8.89 -11.53 -29.56
C SER A 137 8.87 -12.22 -28.20
N SER A 138 8.44 -11.50 -27.17
CA SER A 138 8.27 -11.98 -25.81
C SER A 138 7.07 -11.31 -25.16
N THR A 139 6.37 -12.06 -24.32
CA THR A 139 5.15 -11.65 -23.63
C THR A 139 5.20 -12.17 -22.19
N LEU A 140 4.08 -12.58 -21.62
CA LEU A 140 4.03 -13.18 -20.28
C LEU A 140 4.84 -14.48 -20.25
N THR A 141 5.78 -14.58 -19.33
CA THR A 141 6.66 -15.74 -19.13
C THR A 141 6.70 -16.11 -17.66
N ARG A 142 6.72 -17.40 -17.34
CA ARG A 142 6.88 -17.92 -15.99
C ARG A 142 8.24 -18.61 -15.84
N ILE A 143 9.01 -18.22 -14.81
CA ILE A 143 10.25 -18.90 -14.42
C ILE A 143 10.11 -19.25 -12.94
N ASP A 144 10.22 -20.55 -12.65
CA ASP A 144 9.85 -21.10 -11.36
C ASP A 144 8.40 -20.65 -11.01
N ASP A 145 8.15 -20.04 -9.88
CA ASP A 145 6.83 -19.55 -9.49
C ASP A 145 6.66 -18.03 -9.66
N ARG A 146 7.52 -17.38 -10.46
CA ARG A 146 7.49 -15.95 -10.70
C ARG A 146 7.19 -15.60 -12.14
N TYR A 147 6.32 -14.61 -12.35
CA TYR A 147 5.90 -14.14 -13.67
C TYR A 147 6.66 -12.88 -14.07
N TYR A 148 6.93 -12.78 -15.38
CA TYR A 148 7.73 -11.73 -15.99
C TYR A 148 7.09 -11.24 -17.28
N VAL A 149 7.28 -9.96 -17.55
CA VAL A 149 6.82 -9.30 -18.79
C VAL A 149 7.93 -8.41 -19.37
N PRO A 150 7.94 -8.17 -20.70
CA PRO A 150 8.92 -7.29 -21.32
C PRO A 150 8.69 -5.82 -20.92
N ALA A 151 9.69 -5.18 -20.30
CA ALA A 151 9.61 -3.79 -19.86
C ALA A 151 9.28 -2.82 -21.01
N GLU A 152 9.82 -3.07 -22.22
CA GLU A 152 9.57 -2.22 -23.40
C GLU A 152 8.12 -2.29 -23.87
N VAL A 153 7.52 -3.51 -23.90
CA VAL A 153 6.11 -3.69 -24.30
C VAL A 153 5.21 -2.93 -23.35
N ILE A 154 5.40 -3.11 -22.03
CA ILE A 154 4.63 -2.40 -21.01
C ILE A 154 4.80 -0.90 -21.15
N ALA A 155 6.04 -0.41 -21.21
CA ALA A 155 6.33 1.01 -21.34
C ALA A 155 5.66 1.62 -22.60
N SER A 156 5.85 1.02 -23.76
CA SER A 156 5.36 1.56 -25.03
C SER A 156 3.82 1.65 -25.11
N LYS A 157 3.12 0.80 -24.36
CA LYS A 157 1.64 0.73 -24.40
C LYS A 157 0.97 1.48 -23.26
N LEU A 158 1.69 1.78 -22.16
CA LEU A 158 1.15 2.50 -21.02
C LEU A 158 1.62 3.96 -20.91
N GLY A 159 2.04 4.57 -22.02
CA GLY A 159 2.41 6.00 -22.06
C GLY A 159 3.78 6.32 -21.49
N TYR A 160 4.73 5.37 -21.52
CA TYR A 160 6.12 5.60 -21.16
C TYR A 160 7.02 5.53 -22.40
N SER A 161 8.13 6.26 -22.36
CA SER A 161 9.25 6.04 -23.28
C SER A 161 10.16 4.97 -22.70
N TYR A 162 10.72 4.15 -23.57
CA TYR A 162 11.72 3.15 -23.23
C TYR A 162 13.00 3.42 -24.05
N ALA A 163 14.14 3.44 -23.40
CA ALA A 163 15.44 3.59 -24.06
C ALA A 163 16.51 2.80 -23.30
N TRP A 164 17.53 2.32 -24.03
CA TRP A 164 18.67 1.63 -23.44
C TRP A 164 19.89 2.55 -23.37
N ASP A 165 20.41 2.81 -22.16
CA ASP A 165 21.67 3.51 -21.93
C ASP A 165 22.83 2.51 -21.93
N VAL A 166 23.51 2.41 -23.07
CA VAL A 166 24.63 1.49 -23.28
C VAL A 166 25.78 1.73 -22.29
N ASN A 167 26.00 2.98 -21.92
CA ASN A 167 27.14 3.36 -21.03
C ASN A 167 26.90 2.90 -19.59
N LYS A 168 25.64 2.90 -19.17
CA LYS A 168 25.24 2.47 -17.82
C LYS A 168 24.79 1.02 -17.75
N ASN A 169 24.58 0.36 -18.90
CA ASN A 169 23.94 -0.95 -19.00
C ASN A 169 22.56 -0.94 -18.33
N GLU A 170 21.76 0.08 -18.62
CA GLU A 170 20.53 0.42 -17.96
C GLU A 170 19.39 0.68 -18.97
N ALA A 171 18.24 0.06 -18.77
CA ALA A 171 17.03 0.50 -19.41
C ALA A 171 16.47 1.72 -18.68
N VAL A 172 16.12 2.77 -19.42
CA VAL A 172 15.53 4.00 -18.88
C VAL A 172 14.09 4.09 -19.34
N VAL A 173 13.18 4.10 -18.39
CA VAL A 173 11.74 4.22 -18.61
C VAL A 173 11.26 5.50 -17.98
N VAL A 174 10.64 6.37 -18.76
CA VAL A 174 10.18 7.69 -18.31
C VAL A 174 8.72 7.88 -18.71
N ASN A 175 7.91 8.28 -17.76
CA ASN A 175 6.53 8.65 -18.04
C ASN A 175 6.51 9.84 -19.01
N THR A 176 5.88 9.63 -20.19
CA THR A 176 5.77 10.65 -21.23
C THR A 176 4.36 11.25 -21.32
N SER A 177 3.41 10.70 -20.59
CA SER A 177 2.07 11.25 -20.53
C SER A 177 2.10 12.57 -19.77
N SER A 178 1.67 13.64 -20.43
CA SER A 178 1.39 14.92 -19.77
C SER A 178 0.05 14.90 -19.03
N GLU A 179 -0.62 13.78 -19.03
CA GLU A 179 -1.92 13.60 -18.44
C GLU A 179 -1.73 13.27 -16.96
N THR A 180 -2.31 14.11 -16.12
CA THR A 180 -2.70 13.70 -14.77
C THR A 180 -3.57 12.46 -14.92
N SER A 181 -3.27 11.43 -14.15
CA SER A 181 -3.97 10.16 -14.22
C SER A 181 -5.48 10.35 -14.24
N ILE A 182 -6.11 9.96 -15.32
CA ILE A 182 -7.57 10.00 -15.44
C ILE A 182 -8.05 8.57 -15.22
N LEU A 183 -8.56 8.29 -14.02
CA LEU A 183 -9.27 7.05 -13.74
C LEU A 183 -10.56 7.01 -14.58
N PRO A 184 -11.07 5.83 -14.94
CA PRO A 184 -12.35 5.72 -15.62
C PRO A 184 -13.46 6.34 -14.75
N SER A 185 -14.49 6.90 -15.37
CA SER A 185 -15.64 7.48 -14.64
C SER A 185 -16.50 6.44 -13.92
N HIS A 186 -16.34 5.16 -14.27
CA HIS A 186 -16.99 4.01 -13.64
C HIS A 186 -16.01 2.87 -13.53
N TYR A 187 -15.96 2.24 -12.36
CA TYR A 187 -15.15 1.05 -12.10
C TYR A 187 -15.82 0.18 -11.04
N ASP A 188 -15.97 -1.10 -11.29
CA ASP A 188 -16.62 -2.04 -10.38
C ASP A 188 -15.84 -3.36 -10.34
N LEU A 189 -15.35 -3.72 -9.16
CA LEU A 189 -14.58 -4.95 -8.95
C LEU A 189 -15.40 -6.22 -9.24
N ARG A 190 -16.75 -6.14 -9.20
CA ARG A 190 -17.61 -7.26 -9.60
C ARG A 190 -17.43 -7.61 -11.08
N GLU A 191 -17.26 -6.60 -11.93
CA GLU A 191 -17.05 -6.77 -13.37
C GLU A 191 -15.65 -7.31 -13.69
N ARG A 192 -14.74 -7.20 -12.74
CA ARG A 192 -13.35 -7.65 -12.85
C ARG A 192 -13.08 -9.01 -12.19
N GLY A 193 -14.09 -9.64 -11.59
CA GLY A 193 -13.91 -10.88 -10.82
C GLY A 193 -13.11 -10.70 -9.53
N ARG A 194 -13.02 -9.45 -9.01
CA ARG A 194 -12.23 -9.06 -7.84
C ARG A 194 -13.06 -8.59 -6.65
N ALA A 195 -14.37 -8.63 -6.75
CA ALA A 195 -15.24 -8.38 -5.60
C ALA A 195 -15.23 -9.60 -4.68
N PRO A 196 -14.95 -9.42 -3.37
CA PRO A 196 -14.87 -10.53 -2.43
C PRO A 196 -16.27 -11.10 -2.14
N GLN A 197 -16.33 -12.27 -1.52
CA GLN A 197 -17.59 -12.83 -1.09
C GLN A 197 -18.26 -11.95 -0.04
N VAL A 198 -19.56 -11.67 -0.22
CA VAL A 198 -20.36 -10.91 0.73
C VAL A 198 -20.54 -11.68 2.03
N LYS A 199 -19.98 -11.15 3.12
CA LYS A 199 -20.09 -11.71 4.48
C LYS A 199 -21.42 -11.34 5.15
N ASN A 200 -21.78 -12.03 6.23
CA ASN A 200 -22.97 -11.74 7.01
C ASN A 200 -22.65 -11.76 8.51
N GLN A 201 -22.44 -10.57 9.09
CA GLN A 201 -22.15 -10.38 10.52
C GLN A 201 -23.35 -10.65 11.44
N GLY A 202 -24.56 -10.83 10.87
CA GLY A 202 -25.79 -10.98 11.64
C GLY A 202 -26.06 -9.75 12.52
N ASN A 203 -26.19 -9.96 13.84
CA ASN A 203 -26.41 -8.91 14.84
C ASN A 203 -25.17 -8.63 15.72
N LYS A 204 -23.99 -9.07 15.29
CA LYS A 204 -22.73 -8.81 16.00
C LYS A 204 -22.10 -7.50 15.54
N GLY A 205 -21.22 -6.91 16.35
CA GLY A 205 -20.44 -5.71 16.03
C GLY A 205 -19.13 -6.03 15.30
N THR A 206 -19.18 -6.91 14.30
CA THR A 206 -17.97 -7.40 13.58
C THR A 206 -17.81 -6.83 12.17
N CYS A 207 -18.44 -5.68 11.86
CA CYS A 207 -18.30 -5.02 10.56
C CYS A 207 -16.85 -4.70 10.22
N TRP A 208 -16.07 -4.22 11.18
CA TRP A 208 -14.65 -3.92 11.05
C TRP A 208 -13.82 -5.12 10.59
N ALA A 209 -14.08 -6.31 11.16
CA ALA A 209 -13.38 -7.53 10.76
C ALA A 209 -13.87 -8.03 9.39
N ALA A 210 -15.18 -7.96 9.12
CA ALA A 210 -15.75 -8.39 7.86
C ALA A 210 -15.29 -7.52 6.66
N SER A 211 -15.27 -6.18 6.82
CA SER A 211 -14.85 -5.27 5.75
C SER A 211 -13.34 -5.29 5.54
N SER A 212 -12.55 -5.44 6.60
CA SER A 212 -11.11 -5.60 6.51
C SER A 212 -10.71 -6.89 5.78
N LEU A 213 -11.33 -8.02 6.15
CA LEU A 213 -11.11 -9.28 5.43
C LEU A 213 -11.61 -9.23 3.99
N ALA A 214 -12.71 -8.52 3.72
CA ALA A 214 -13.15 -8.28 2.34
C ALA A 214 -12.11 -7.51 1.53
N ALA A 215 -11.45 -6.49 2.12
CA ALA A 215 -10.37 -5.77 1.47
C ALA A 215 -9.16 -6.68 1.19
N LEU A 216 -8.79 -7.54 2.14
CA LEU A 216 -7.71 -8.51 2.00
C LEU A 216 -8.02 -9.57 0.93
N GLU A 217 -9.22 -10.15 0.96
CA GLU A 217 -9.69 -11.12 -0.05
C GLU A 217 -9.69 -10.51 -1.46
N SER A 218 -10.13 -9.26 -1.59
CA SER A 218 -10.15 -8.54 -2.88
C SER A 218 -8.75 -8.28 -3.44
N MET A 219 -7.77 -8.07 -2.59
CA MET A 219 -6.37 -7.88 -3.00
C MET A 219 -5.79 -9.16 -3.59
N LEU A 220 -6.19 -10.33 -3.07
CA LEU A 220 -5.74 -11.63 -3.56
C LEU A 220 -6.50 -12.11 -4.81
N LEU A 221 -7.72 -11.60 -5.05
CA LEU A 221 -8.51 -11.92 -6.22
C LEU A 221 -7.95 -11.24 -7.50
N PRO A 222 -8.03 -11.90 -8.67
CA PRO A 222 -8.62 -13.21 -8.91
C PRO A 222 -7.64 -14.39 -8.75
N GLU A 223 -6.40 -14.14 -8.40
CA GLU A 223 -5.33 -15.13 -8.33
C GLU A 223 -5.64 -16.21 -7.28
N GLU A 224 -6.17 -15.78 -6.15
CA GLU A 224 -6.58 -16.64 -5.06
C GLU A 224 -7.97 -16.27 -4.59
N ASN A 225 -8.80 -17.27 -4.36
CA ASN A 225 -10.19 -17.09 -3.94
C ASN A 225 -10.42 -17.70 -2.55
N ASP A 226 -9.61 -17.30 -1.59
CA ASP A 226 -9.73 -17.69 -0.20
C ASP A 226 -10.76 -16.84 0.53
N ILE A 227 -11.49 -17.46 1.45
CA ILE A 227 -12.43 -16.78 2.34
C ILE A 227 -11.88 -16.88 3.75
N PHE A 228 -11.66 -15.72 4.38
CA PHE A 228 -11.07 -15.65 5.71
C PHE A 228 -12.12 -15.52 6.81
N SER A 229 -11.78 -16.11 7.97
CA SER A 229 -12.66 -16.21 9.13
C SER A 229 -12.83 -14.87 9.85
N THR A 230 -14.05 -14.37 9.88
CA THR A 230 -14.44 -13.20 10.69
C THR A 230 -14.46 -13.55 12.19
N ASP A 231 -14.80 -14.79 12.57
CA ASP A 231 -14.74 -15.23 13.98
C ASP A 231 -13.31 -15.26 14.48
N ASN A 232 -12.37 -15.81 13.71
CA ASN A 232 -10.98 -15.85 14.14
C ASN A 232 -10.42 -14.44 14.37
N MET A 233 -10.63 -13.51 13.44
CA MET A 233 -10.17 -12.13 13.61
C MET A 233 -10.86 -11.44 14.80
N SER A 234 -12.16 -11.60 14.98
CA SER A 234 -12.91 -10.88 16.01
C SER A 234 -12.79 -11.46 17.42
N LEU A 235 -12.50 -12.76 17.54
CA LEU A 235 -12.35 -13.46 18.81
C LEU A 235 -10.90 -13.80 19.16
N GLY A 236 -10.04 -13.97 18.16
CA GLY A 236 -8.65 -14.43 18.30
C GLY A 236 -7.63 -13.31 18.37
N ASN A 237 -8.04 -12.05 18.28
CA ASN A 237 -7.13 -10.90 18.38
C ASN A 237 -6.67 -10.64 19.84
N SER A 238 -5.69 -9.76 20.01
CA SER A 238 -5.11 -9.44 21.34
C SER A 238 -5.85 -8.34 22.10
N PHE A 239 -6.90 -7.76 21.52
CA PHE A 239 -7.67 -6.71 22.19
C PHE A 239 -8.64 -7.26 23.22
N GLY A 240 -9.06 -6.41 24.14
CA GLY A 240 -9.96 -6.77 25.23
C GLY A 240 -11.45 -6.73 24.90
N LEU A 241 -11.84 -6.60 23.63
CA LEU A 241 -13.22 -6.48 23.16
C LEU A 241 -13.79 -7.85 22.73
N GLY A 242 -15.11 -8.00 22.90
CA GLY A 242 -15.86 -9.12 22.35
C GLY A 242 -16.61 -8.72 21.08
N GLN A 243 -17.20 -9.70 20.40
CA GLN A 243 -17.91 -9.47 19.12
C GLN A 243 -19.08 -8.47 19.19
N ASN A 244 -19.62 -8.18 20.37
CA ASN A 244 -20.74 -7.24 20.52
C ASN A 244 -20.27 -5.80 20.84
N ASP A 245 -18.98 -5.61 21.12
CA ASP A 245 -18.43 -4.33 21.56
C ASP A 245 -18.00 -3.44 20.37
N GLY A 246 -18.00 -4.00 19.15
CA GLY A 246 -17.48 -3.33 17.97
C GLY A 246 -15.96 -3.47 17.87
N GLY A 247 -15.36 -2.66 17.01
CA GLY A 247 -13.93 -2.58 16.78
C GLY A 247 -13.62 -1.55 15.70
N GLU A 248 -12.36 -1.50 15.29
CA GLU A 248 -11.84 -0.52 14.33
C GLU A 248 -10.83 -1.18 13.37
N TYR A 249 -10.60 -0.58 12.22
CA TYR A 249 -9.64 -1.05 11.21
C TYR A 249 -8.20 -1.23 11.76
N THR A 250 -7.83 -0.48 12.82
CA THR A 250 -6.52 -0.65 13.47
C THR A 250 -6.38 -1.98 14.21
N MET A 251 -7.51 -2.57 14.65
CA MET A 251 -7.53 -3.90 15.28
C MET A 251 -7.30 -5.01 14.25
N SER A 252 -7.93 -4.92 13.08
CA SER A 252 -7.68 -5.86 11.99
C SER A 252 -6.25 -5.78 11.48
N LEU A 253 -5.73 -4.57 11.32
CA LEU A 253 -4.36 -4.35 10.91
C LEU A 253 -3.37 -4.98 11.91
N ALA A 254 -3.54 -4.73 13.21
CA ALA A 254 -2.68 -5.31 14.24
C ALA A 254 -2.73 -6.85 14.26
N TYR A 255 -3.93 -7.45 14.17
CA TYR A 255 -4.12 -8.90 14.12
C TYR A 255 -3.40 -9.54 12.94
N LEU A 256 -3.52 -8.96 11.73
CA LEU A 256 -2.92 -9.49 10.51
C LEU A 256 -1.40 -9.31 10.47
N THR A 257 -0.90 -8.16 10.90
CA THR A 257 0.56 -7.88 10.88
C THR A 257 1.31 -8.57 12.02
N ALA A 258 0.60 -9.01 13.06
CA ALA A 258 1.16 -9.86 14.11
C ALA A 258 1.10 -11.36 13.79
N TRP A 259 0.71 -11.74 12.59
CA TRP A 259 0.52 -13.13 12.14
C TRP A 259 -0.42 -13.96 13.03
N GLN A 260 -1.39 -13.30 13.68
CA GLN A 260 -2.46 -13.99 14.40
C GLN A 260 -3.49 -14.61 13.44
N GLY A 261 -3.51 -14.16 12.19
CA GLY A 261 -4.24 -14.63 11.03
C GLY A 261 -3.67 -13.99 9.75
N PRO A 262 -4.39 -14.10 8.59
CA PRO A 262 -5.76 -14.62 8.45
C PRO A 262 -5.84 -16.14 8.53
N VAL A 263 -7.00 -16.62 8.97
CA VAL A 263 -7.36 -18.05 9.02
C VAL A 263 -8.53 -18.28 8.06
N LEU A 264 -8.60 -19.43 7.41
CA LEU A 264 -9.69 -19.73 6.48
C LEU A 264 -11.03 -19.93 7.22
N GLU A 265 -12.12 -19.40 6.67
CA GLU A 265 -13.48 -19.55 7.25
C GLU A 265 -13.94 -21.00 7.34
N LYS A 266 -13.46 -21.88 6.45
CA LYS A 266 -13.76 -23.32 6.54
C LYS A 266 -13.15 -24.02 7.77
N ASP A 267 -12.07 -23.45 8.34
CA ASP A 267 -11.35 -23.99 9.50
C ASP A 267 -11.82 -23.35 10.82
N ASP A 268 -12.38 -22.15 10.75
CA ASP A 268 -13.01 -21.41 11.85
C ASP A 268 -14.27 -20.68 11.35
N PRO A 269 -15.42 -21.41 11.24
CA PRO A 269 -16.67 -20.85 10.71
C PRO A 269 -17.25 -19.74 11.58
N TYR A 270 -18.07 -18.86 10.98
CA TYR A 270 -18.74 -17.77 11.71
C TYR A 270 -19.92 -18.28 12.54
N ASP A 271 -19.66 -18.84 13.72
CA ASP A 271 -20.64 -19.40 14.65
C ASP A 271 -20.58 -18.80 16.07
N GLY A 272 -19.60 -17.92 16.33
CA GLY A 272 -19.39 -17.23 17.61
C GLY A 272 -18.47 -18.00 18.57
N GLU A 273 -17.80 -19.05 18.12
CA GLU A 273 -16.84 -19.84 18.89
C GLU A 273 -15.46 -19.82 18.20
N LEU A 274 -14.40 -19.53 18.95
CA LEU A 274 -13.03 -19.50 18.42
C LEU A 274 -12.43 -20.91 18.30
N THR A 275 -12.06 -21.32 17.11
CA THR A 275 -11.20 -22.49 16.89
C THR A 275 -9.75 -22.13 17.21
N LYS A 276 -9.21 -22.73 18.27
CA LYS A 276 -7.88 -22.40 18.78
C LYS A 276 -6.76 -23.10 18.02
N ASN A 277 -5.56 -22.51 18.08
CA ASN A 277 -4.30 -23.06 17.54
C ASN A 277 -4.30 -23.28 16.03
N LEU A 278 -5.03 -22.48 15.29
CA LEU A 278 -4.89 -22.39 13.84
C LEU A 278 -3.70 -21.46 13.49
N ALA A 279 -2.96 -21.85 12.48
CA ALA A 279 -1.88 -21.01 11.95
C ALA A 279 -2.43 -20.05 10.89
N PRO A 280 -1.83 -18.87 10.71
CA PRO A 280 -2.15 -18.01 9.58
C PRO A 280 -1.88 -18.73 8.25
N VAL A 281 -2.65 -18.42 7.23
CA VAL A 281 -2.45 -18.98 5.87
C VAL A 281 -1.77 -17.97 4.93
N LYS A 282 -1.67 -16.72 5.34
CA LYS A 282 -0.96 -15.63 4.65
C LYS A 282 -0.26 -14.75 5.67
N HIS A 283 0.80 -14.08 5.24
CA HIS A 283 1.47 -13.03 5.99
C HIS A 283 1.19 -11.67 5.34
N VAL A 284 0.54 -10.76 6.07
CA VAL A 284 0.37 -9.37 5.62
C VAL A 284 1.65 -8.60 5.91
N GLN A 285 2.30 -8.13 4.85
CA GLN A 285 3.58 -7.44 4.89
C GLN A 285 3.45 -5.93 4.69
N GLU A 286 2.39 -5.49 4.01
CA GLU A 286 2.15 -4.09 3.77
C GLU A 286 0.65 -3.78 3.73
N ALA A 287 0.28 -2.70 4.42
CA ALA A 287 -1.06 -2.12 4.35
C ALA A 287 -0.95 -0.59 4.45
N GLN A 288 -1.71 0.12 3.64
CA GLN A 288 -1.66 1.57 3.55
C GLN A 288 -2.95 2.20 4.06
N ILE A 289 -2.81 3.31 4.77
CA ILE A 289 -3.91 4.16 5.20
C ILE A 289 -3.96 5.37 4.27
N ILE A 290 -4.97 5.39 3.42
CA ILE A 290 -5.16 6.46 2.43
C ILE A 290 -5.68 7.72 3.12
N GLU A 291 -5.20 8.88 2.68
CA GLU A 291 -5.55 10.18 3.25
C GLU A 291 -7.08 10.40 3.28
N SER A 292 -7.55 10.93 4.41
CA SER A 292 -8.97 11.20 4.64
C SER A 292 -9.56 12.09 3.56
N LYS A 293 -10.69 11.64 2.97
CA LYS A 293 -11.44 12.37 1.94
C LYS A 293 -10.68 12.64 0.63
N ASP A 294 -9.56 12.01 0.40
CA ASP A 294 -8.88 12.04 -0.90
C ASP A 294 -9.53 11.01 -1.84
N LEU A 295 -10.64 11.42 -2.48
CA LEU A 295 -11.44 10.53 -3.33
C LEU A 295 -10.64 9.93 -4.48
N GLU A 296 -9.72 10.72 -5.06
CA GLU A 296 -8.89 10.24 -6.18
C GLU A 296 -7.92 9.15 -5.71
N LYS A 297 -7.26 9.34 -4.58
CA LYS A 297 -6.38 8.31 -4.02
C LYS A 297 -7.12 7.07 -3.54
N ILE A 298 -8.35 7.21 -3.04
CA ILE A 298 -9.19 6.07 -2.70
C ILE A 298 -9.53 5.28 -3.97
N LYS A 299 -9.94 5.95 -5.06
CA LYS A 299 -10.18 5.32 -6.36
C LYS A 299 -8.92 4.66 -6.92
N GLU A 300 -7.75 5.34 -6.85
CA GLU A 300 -6.46 4.75 -7.25
C GLU A 300 -6.15 3.48 -6.45
N ALA A 301 -6.40 3.47 -5.15
CA ALA A 301 -6.18 2.31 -4.31
C ALA A 301 -7.11 1.14 -4.69
N VAL A 302 -8.41 1.41 -4.91
CA VAL A 302 -9.37 0.40 -5.40
C VAL A 302 -8.94 -0.15 -6.76
N PHE A 303 -8.49 0.71 -7.66
CA PHE A 303 -8.06 0.33 -9.00
C PHE A 303 -6.83 -0.59 -8.96
N LYS A 304 -5.82 -0.24 -8.17
CA LYS A 304 -4.52 -0.93 -8.12
C LYS A 304 -4.55 -2.20 -7.26
N TYR A 305 -5.15 -2.12 -6.08
CA TYR A 305 -4.97 -3.15 -5.07
C TYR A 305 -6.24 -3.96 -4.80
N GLY A 306 -7.41 -3.40 -5.01
CA GLY A 306 -8.68 -4.04 -4.70
C GLY A 306 -9.51 -3.24 -3.71
N ALA A 307 -10.43 -3.89 -3.02
CA ALA A 307 -11.34 -3.19 -2.13
C ALA A 307 -10.61 -2.40 -1.04
N VAL A 308 -11.18 -1.25 -0.68
CA VAL A 308 -10.70 -0.38 0.40
C VAL A 308 -11.71 -0.40 1.52
N GLU A 309 -11.27 -0.81 2.71
CA GLU A 309 -12.09 -0.67 3.92
C GLU A 309 -12.31 0.80 4.24
N THR A 310 -13.54 1.20 4.53
CA THR A 310 -13.91 2.56 4.95
C THR A 310 -15.02 2.56 5.97
N SER A 311 -15.13 3.66 6.71
CA SER A 311 -16.15 3.81 7.74
C SER A 311 -17.24 4.78 7.32
N ILE A 312 -18.48 4.48 7.71
CA ILE A 312 -19.66 5.34 7.53
C ILE A 312 -20.41 5.50 8.85
N TYR A 313 -21.21 6.56 8.98
CA TYR A 313 -22.25 6.59 10.00
C TYR A 313 -23.50 5.90 9.47
N SER A 314 -24.00 4.88 10.15
CA SER A 314 -25.21 4.16 9.74
C SER A 314 -26.24 4.12 10.85
N THR A 315 -27.46 4.50 10.52
CA THR A 315 -28.65 4.26 11.36
C THR A 315 -29.34 2.94 11.03
N LEU A 316 -28.94 2.29 9.95
CA LEU A 316 -29.37 0.93 9.62
C LEU A 316 -28.67 -0.07 10.55
N GLN A 317 -29.41 -1.10 10.97
CA GLN A 317 -28.91 -2.16 11.86
C GLN A 317 -28.94 -3.55 11.20
N ASN A 318 -29.73 -3.71 10.15
CA ASN A 318 -29.89 -4.97 9.42
C ASN A 318 -30.66 -4.71 8.12
N VAL A 319 -30.84 -5.75 7.31
CA VAL A 319 -31.51 -5.73 6.00
C VAL A 319 -32.95 -5.21 6.03
N ASN A 320 -33.63 -5.28 7.16
CA ASN A 320 -35.02 -4.84 7.31
C ASN A 320 -35.14 -3.42 7.89
N SER A 321 -34.04 -2.82 8.28
CA SER A 321 -34.03 -1.49 8.86
C SER A 321 -34.37 -0.42 7.81
N ARG A 322 -34.98 0.66 8.28
CA ARG A 322 -35.24 1.85 7.45
C ARG A 322 -34.48 3.03 8.02
N SER A 323 -34.03 3.89 7.13
CA SER A 323 -33.33 5.13 7.48
C SER A 323 -33.79 6.24 6.56
N GLU A 324 -33.85 7.46 7.07
CA GLU A 324 -34.06 8.65 6.25
C GLU A 324 -32.86 8.96 5.34
N TYR A 325 -31.69 8.33 5.60
CA TYR A 325 -30.46 8.47 4.82
C TYR A 325 -30.29 7.37 3.74
N PHE A 326 -31.22 6.42 3.66
CA PHE A 326 -31.16 5.29 2.72
C PHE A 326 -32.38 5.20 1.82
N ASN A 327 -32.17 5.29 0.52
CA ASN A 327 -33.19 5.04 -0.49
C ASN A 327 -33.15 3.54 -0.88
N GLN A 328 -34.18 2.79 -0.49
CA GLN A 328 -34.29 1.36 -0.77
C GLN A 328 -34.53 1.02 -2.25
N GLU A 329 -35.09 1.96 -3.04
CA GLU A 329 -35.38 1.71 -4.46
C GLU A 329 -34.11 1.76 -5.32
N THR A 330 -33.16 2.61 -4.93
CA THR A 330 -31.91 2.82 -5.66
C THR A 330 -30.70 2.23 -4.90
N ASN A 331 -30.91 1.66 -3.72
CA ASN A 331 -29.86 1.18 -2.80
C ASN A 331 -28.79 2.25 -2.52
N SER A 332 -29.22 3.48 -2.29
CA SER A 332 -28.33 4.66 -2.17
C SER A 332 -28.36 5.24 -0.77
N TYR A 333 -27.19 5.49 -0.21
CA TYR A 333 -27.00 6.00 1.15
C TYR A 333 -26.24 7.33 1.12
N CYS A 334 -26.69 8.29 1.92
CA CYS A 334 -25.95 9.52 2.18
C CYS A 334 -26.33 10.10 3.53
N TYR A 335 -25.36 10.20 4.41
CA TYR A 335 -25.48 10.92 5.69
C TYR A 335 -24.73 12.24 5.61
N VAL A 336 -25.41 13.34 5.89
CA VAL A 336 -24.80 14.67 6.02
C VAL A 336 -25.07 15.18 7.44
N GLY A 337 -24.05 15.18 8.28
CA GLY A 337 -24.21 15.56 9.68
C GLY A 337 -22.91 15.50 10.48
N SER A 338 -23.02 15.55 11.81
CA SER A 338 -21.89 15.62 12.76
C SER A 338 -21.65 14.33 13.54
N GLU A 339 -22.45 13.28 13.27
CA GLU A 339 -22.24 12.01 13.96
C GLU A 339 -20.98 11.31 13.44
N LYS A 340 -20.30 10.63 14.35
CA LYS A 340 -19.09 9.87 14.05
C LYS A 340 -19.42 8.55 13.33
N PRO A 341 -18.49 8.00 12.54
CA PRO A 341 -18.64 6.67 11.97
C PRO A 341 -18.95 5.63 13.04
N ASN A 342 -19.77 4.66 12.70
CA ASN A 342 -20.16 3.54 13.57
C ASN A 342 -20.31 2.21 12.84
N HIS A 343 -19.97 2.18 11.55
CA HIS A 343 -20.10 1.00 10.70
C HIS A 343 -19.03 1.00 9.61
N ASP A 344 -18.42 -0.15 9.37
CA ASP A 344 -17.37 -0.31 8.36
C ASP A 344 -17.90 -1.12 7.17
N VAL A 345 -17.48 -0.69 5.97
CA VAL A 345 -17.85 -1.27 4.68
C VAL A 345 -16.62 -1.32 3.78
N ALA A 346 -16.68 -2.10 2.71
CA ALA A 346 -15.62 -2.16 1.71
C ALA A 346 -16.01 -1.41 0.44
N ILE A 347 -15.25 -0.39 0.04
CA ILE A 347 -15.37 0.25 -1.28
C ILE A 347 -14.85 -0.72 -2.32
N ILE A 348 -15.71 -1.15 -3.25
CA ILE A 348 -15.39 -2.07 -4.35
C ILE A 348 -15.47 -1.42 -5.72
N GLY A 349 -15.65 -0.10 -5.77
CA GLY A 349 -15.75 0.64 -7.02
C GLY A 349 -16.32 2.03 -6.86
N TRP A 350 -16.61 2.66 -7.98
CA TRP A 350 -17.22 3.99 -8.03
C TRP A 350 -17.96 4.21 -9.35
N ASP A 351 -18.87 5.20 -9.33
CA ASP A 351 -19.55 5.74 -10.51
C ASP A 351 -19.67 7.26 -10.36
N ASP A 352 -18.88 8.03 -11.14
CA ASP A 352 -18.86 9.49 -11.10
C ASP A 352 -20.13 10.12 -11.66
N SER A 353 -20.91 9.35 -12.43
CA SER A 353 -22.17 9.78 -13.03
C SER A 353 -23.40 9.31 -12.25
N TYR A 354 -23.21 8.66 -11.08
CA TYR A 354 -24.34 8.19 -10.30
C TYR A 354 -25.18 9.37 -9.81
N ALA A 355 -26.42 9.46 -10.32
CA ALA A 355 -27.26 10.64 -10.17
C ALA A 355 -27.58 10.96 -8.70
N LYS A 356 -27.38 12.20 -8.29
CA LYS A 356 -27.65 12.69 -6.93
C LYS A 356 -29.11 12.51 -6.50
N GLU A 357 -30.04 12.52 -7.45
CA GLU A 357 -31.47 12.30 -7.22
C GLU A 357 -31.83 10.90 -6.72
N ASN A 358 -30.89 9.95 -6.84
CA ASN A 358 -31.03 8.60 -6.29
C ASN A 358 -30.89 8.58 -4.75
N PHE A 359 -30.23 9.59 -4.18
CA PHE A 359 -30.00 9.70 -2.75
C PHE A 359 -31.13 10.42 -2.02
N PRO A 360 -31.35 10.12 -0.73
CA PRO A 360 -32.19 10.99 0.09
C PRO A 360 -31.55 12.37 0.26
N GLY A 361 -32.37 13.42 0.22
CA GLY A 361 -31.93 14.80 0.43
C GLY A 361 -31.55 15.53 -0.85
N ASP A 362 -31.07 16.76 -0.69
CA ASP A 362 -30.64 17.63 -1.81
C ASP A 362 -29.11 17.74 -1.77
N LEU A 363 -28.45 16.94 -2.61
CA LEU A 363 -27.00 16.88 -2.69
C LEU A 363 -26.44 17.87 -3.71
N GLU A 364 -25.21 18.30 -3.51
CA GLU A 364 -24.54 19.29 -4.37
C GLU A 364 -24.21 18.74 -5.76
N GLY A 365 -23.93 17.44 -5.91
CA GLY A 365 -23.55 16.85 -7.19
C GLY A 365 -23.72 15.34 -7.26
N ASP A 366 -23.43 14.80 -8.42
CA ASP A 366 -23.43 13.38 -8.73
C ASP A 366 -22.20 12.67 -8.17
N GLY A 367 -22.21 11.34 -8.22
CA GLY A 367 -21.12 10.46 -7.90
C GLY A 367 -21.28 9.69 -6.62
N ALA A 368 -20.85 8.44 -6.67
CA ALA A 368 -20.93 7.50 -5.57
C ALA A 368 -19.75 6.52 -5.56
N PHE A 369 -19.38 6.10 -4.35
CA PHE A 369 -18.68 4.84 -4.17
C PHE A 369 -19.65 3.66 -4.22
N ILE A 370 -19.21 2.57 -4.83
CA ILE A 370 -19.88 1.27 -4.78
C ILE A 370 -19.32 0.54 -3.57
N CYS A 371 -20.16 0.30 -2.56
CA CYS A 371 -19.74 -0.25 -1.28
C CYS A 371 -20.35 -1.63 -1.04
N GLN A 372 -19.55 -2.60 -0.62
CA GLN A 372 -20.01 -3.90 -0.15
C GLN A 372 -20.22 -3.85 1.36
N ASN A 373 -21.41 -4.27 1.80
CA ASN A 373 -21.79 -4.37 3.20
C ASN A 373 -21.57 -5.81 3.72
N SER A 374 -21.60 -5.97 5.04
CA SER A 374 -21.46 -7.23 5.75
C SER A 374 -22.78 -7.75 6.35
N TRP A 375 -23.91 -7.54 5.66
CA TRP A 375 -25.24 -8.01 6.09
C TRP A 375 -25.84 -9.08 5.16
N GLY A 376 -24.97 -9.79 4.41
CA GLY A 376 -25.39 -10.82 3.48
C GLY A 376 -25.98 -10.26 2.18
N LYS A 377 -26.27 -11.18 1.26
CA LYS A 377 -26.75 -10.86 -0.10
C LYS A 377 -28.18 -10.30 -0.17
N ASP A 378 -28.94 -10.41 0.92
CA ASP A 378 -30.32 -9.87 0.97
C ASP A 378 -30.34 -8.35 1.18
N PHE A 379 -29.21 -7.71 1.48
CA PHE A 379 -29.09 -6.27 1.60
C PHE A 379 -28.74 -5.64 0.23
N GLY A 380 -29.40 -4.54 -0.10
CA GLY A 380 -29.08 -3.76 -1.30
C GLY A 380 -29.14 -4.57 -2.61
N ASP A 381 -28.18 -4.34 -3.49
CA ASP A 381 -27.97 -5.13 -4.71
C ASP A 381 -26.99 -6.27 -4.44
N ASN A 382 -27.49 -7.42 -3.99
CA ASN A 382 -26.66 -8.60 -3.62
C ASN A 382 -25.57 -8.31 -2.60
N GLY A 383 -25.85 -7.49 -1.58
CA GLY A 383 -24.91 -7.09 -0.52
C GLY A 383 -24.21 -5.76 -0.82
N VAL A 384 -24.49 -5.13 -1.95
CA VAL A 384 -23.85 -3.91 -2.41
C VAL A 384 -24.82 -2.74 -2.41
N PHE A 385 -24.34 -1.54 -2.14
CA PHE A 385 -25.08 -0.29 -2.15
C PHE A 385 -24.18 0.88 -2.55
N TYR A 386 -24.78 2.03 -2.85
CA TYR A 386 -24.07 3.22 -3.29
C TYR A 386 -24.00 4.25 -2.18
N VAL A 387 -22.81 4.76 -1.89
CA VAL A 387 -22.59 5.82 -0.90
C VAL A 387 -22.12 7.08 -1.61
N SER A 388 -22.86 8.17 -1.46
CA SER A 388 -22.53 9.44 -2.12
C SER A 388 -21.15 9.94 -1.74
N TYR A 389 -20.43 10.58 -2.67
CA TYR A 389 -19.20 11.33 -2.37
C TYR A 389 -19.42 12.46 -1.36
N TYR A 390 -20.67 12.92 -1.22
CA TYR A 390 -21.09 13.98 -0.28
C TYR A 390 -21.49 13.45 1.10
N ASP A 391 -21.44 12.13 1.32
CA ASP A 391 -21.56 11.55 2.66
C ASP A 391 -20.47 12.10 3.57
N THR A 392 -20.80 12.48 4.79
CA THR A 392 -19.82 13.11 5.71
C THR A 392 -18.69 12.17 6.09
N ASN A 393 -18.95 10.89 6.21
CA ASN A 393 -18.03 9.93 6.83
C ASN A 393 -17.30 9.02 5.84
N VAL A 394 -17.93 8.63 4.71
CA VAL A 394 -17.25 7.78 3.72
C VAL A 394 -15.91 8.39 3.30
N GLY A 395 -14.86 7.60 3.30
CA GLY A 395 -13.53 8.07 2.94
C GLY A 395 -12.76 8.80 4.05
N ILE A 396 -13.26 8.85 5.30
CA ILE A 396 -12.50 9.42 6.43
C ILE A 396 -11.40 8.45 6.88
N HIS A 397 -11.75 7.18 7.08
CA HIS A 397 -10.81 6.10 7.40
C HIS A 397 -10.75 5.16 6.21
N ASN A 398 -9.57 4.90 5.68
CA ASN A 398 -9.43 4.12 4.46
C ASN A 398 -8.22 3.20 4.60
N LEU A 399 -8.44 1.89 4.68
CA LEU A 399 -7.38 0.89 4.76
C LEU A 399 -7.37 0.03 3.50
N VAL A 400 -6.20 -0.16 2.91
CA VAL A 400 -5.95 -1.05 1.78
C VAL A 400 -4.75 -1.94 2.06
N TYR A 401 -4.86 -3.23 1.73
CA TYR A 401 -3.75 -4.18 1.79
C TYR A 401 -3.00 -4.13 0.46
N THR A 402 -1.67 -3.96 0.52
CA THR A 402 -0.83 -3.74 -0.66
C THR A 402 0.31 -4.74 -0.79
N GLY A 403 0.62 -5.48 0.28
CA GLY A 403 1.60 -6.55 0.30
C GLY A 403 1.12 -7.72 1.14
N VAL A 404 0.85 -8.86 0.50
CA VAL A 404 0.42 -10.12 1.15
C VAL A 404 1.25 -11.24 0.53
N GLU A 405 1.82 -12.09 1.38
CA GLU A 405 2.71 -13.17 0.96
C GLU A 405 2.28 -14.50 1.57
N ASP A 406 2.75 -15.60 0.98
CA ASP A 406 2.61 -16.93 1.55
C ASP A 406 3.43 -17.07 2.84
N THR A 407 3.06 -18.03 3.68
CA THR A 407 3.68 -18.21 5.00
C THR A 407 5.07 -18.84 4.96
N ASP A 408 5.61 -19.16 3.79
CA ASP A 408 6.96 -19.65 3.58
C ASP A 408 8.01 -18.54 3.34
N ASN A 409 7.60 -17.27 3.41
CA ASN A 409 8.48 -16.11 3.26
C ASN A 409 9.46 -15.94 4.43
N TYR A 410 8.98 -16.12 5.67
CA TYR A 410 9.77 -16.06 6.91
C TYR A 410 9.31 -17.13 7.91
N ASP A 411 10.26 -17.73 8.61
CA ASP A 411 10.00 -18.82 9.58
C ASP A 411 9.52 -18.30 10.94
N THR A 412 9.91 -17.09 11.34
CA THR A 412 9.69 -16.56 12.70
C THR A 412 9.47 -15.05 12.68
N ILE A 413 8.52 -14.59 13.47
CA ILE A 413 8.32 -13.17 13.79
C ILE A 413 8.67 -12.92 15.27
N TYR A 414 9.47 -11.89 15.55
CA TYR A 414 9.71 -11.36 16.88
C TYR A 414 8.82 -10.12 17.06
N GLN A 415 7.82 -10.22 17.89
CA GLN A 415 6.88 -9.14 18.15
C GLN A 415 6.30 -9.23 19.56
N SER A 416 6.31 -8.11 20.28
CA SER A 416 5.66 -7.94 21.58
C SER A 416 4.39 -7.09 21.49
N ASP A 417 4.33 -6.18 20.53
CA ASP A 417 3.28 -5.15 20.36
C ASP A 417 2.06 -5.70 19.60
N LEU A 418 1.30 -6.62 20.22
CA LEU A 418 0.21 -7.37 19.55
C LEU A 418 -1.05 -6.54 19.28
N CYS A 419 -1.23 -5.38 19.94
CA CYS A 419 -2.27 -4.40 19.62
C CYS A 419 -1.78 -3.32 18.63
N GLY A 420 -0.51 -3.36 18.26
CA GLY A 420 0.06 -2.53 17.19
C GLY A 420 -0.01 -1.03 17.44
N TRP A 421 -0.53 -0.29 16.49
CA TRP A 421 -0.61 1.17 16.58
C TRP A 421 -1.80 1.62 17.44
N VAL A 422 -1.61 1.70 18.75
CA VAL A 422 -2.60 2.19 19.72
C VAL A 422 -2.49 3.70 19.89
N GLY A 423 -1.29 4.25 19.84
CA GLY A 423 -1.05 5.69 19.97
C GLY A 423 0.24 6.14 19.32
N GLN A 424 0.58 7.40 19.52
CA GLN A 424 1.77 8.01 18.95
C GLN A 424 2.63 8.67 20.01
N LEU A 425 3.95 8.57 19.83
CA LEU A 425 4.93 9.19 20.71
C LEU A 425 5.92 10.06 19.94
N GLY A 426 6.36 11.14 20.56
CA GLY A 426 7.37 12.03 20.02
C GLY A 426 7.79 13.11 21.00
N TYR A 427 8.74 13.94 20.59
CA TYR A 427 9.33 15.00 21.41
C TYR A 427 9.10 16.39 20.79
N ASN A 428 7.92 16.63 20.22
CA ASN A 428 7.59 17.83 19.44
C ASN A 428 8.56 18.06 18.28
N ARG A 429 8.97 16.97 17.62
CA ARG A 429 9.85 16.94 16.45
C ARG A 429 9.36 15.90 15.47
N ASP A 430 9.63 16.14 14.20
CA ASP A 430 9.33 15.23 13.09
C ASP A 430 10.19 13.95 13.09
N THR A 431 11.25 13.89 13.91
CA THR A 431 12.22 12.80 13.94
C THR A 431 12.38 12.22 15.33
N ILE A 432 12.32 10.89 15.42
CA ILE A 432 12.51 10.11 16.65
C ILE A 432 13.22 8.78 16.32
N TYR A 433 13.86 8.20 17.33
CA TYR A 433 14.39 6.84 17.30
C TYR A 433 13.62 5.96 18.27
N GLY A 434 13.27 4.74 17.84
CA GLY A 434 12.73 3.67 18.65
C GLY A 434 13.62 2.43 18.58
N ALA A 435 13.55 1.57 19.57
CA ALA A 435 14.23 0.28 19.53
C ALA A 435 13.45 -0.75 20.33
N ASN A 436 13.35 -1.98 19.79
CA ASN A 436 12.86 -3.15 20.50
C ASN A 436 13.98 -4.18 20.59
N VAL A 437 14.04 -4.85 21.75
CA VAL A 437 15.07 -5.85 22.08
C VAL A 437 14.44 -7.23 22.15
N TYR A 438 15.08 -8.19 21.50
CA TYR A 438 14.60 -9.57 21.41
C TYR A 438 15.72 -10.55 21.76
N THR A 439 15.34 -11.81 22.03
CA THR A 439 16.28 -12.90 22.24
C THR A 439 16.04 -13.96 21.18
N ALA A 440 17.07 -14.29 20.40
CA ALA A 440 16.99 -15.28 19.33
C ALA A 440 16.62 -16.68 19.87
N GLU A 441 15.60 -17.29 19.30
CA GLU A 441 15.10 -18.61 19.71
C GLU A 441 15.90 -19.76 19.11
N SER A 442 16.51 -19.51 17.95
CA SER A 442 17.35 -20.46 17.23
C SER A 442 18.60 -19.78 16.62
N ASN A 443 19.45 -20.56 15.93
CA ASN A 443 20.47 -19.97 15.05
C ASN A 443 19.79 -19.60 13.76
N GLU A 444 19.69 -18.30 13.46
CA GLU A 444 18.86 -17.78 12.38
C GLU A 444 19.43 -16.51 11.75
N ASN A 445 18.78 -16.04 10.71
CA ASN A 445 19.11 -14.79 10.06
C ASN A 445 17.96 -13.80 10.21
N LEU A 446 18.25 -12.61 10.68
CA LEU A 446 17.33 -11.48 10.62
C LEU A 446 17.32 -10.95 9.19
N GLU A 447 16.15 -10.88 8.57
CA GLU A 447 16.01 -10.56 7.15
C GLU A 447 15.14 -9.33 6.87
N ALA A 448 14.21 -9.00 7.76
CA ALA A 448 13.30 -7.88 7.60
C ALA A 448 12.90 -7.25 8.95
N ALA A 449 12.28 -6.08 8.88
CA ALA A 449 11.62 -5.43 10.01
C ALA A 449 10.29 -4.82 9.57
N GLY A 450 9.22 -5.13 10.32
CA GLY A 450 7.90 -4.53 10.16
C GLY A 450 7.70 -3.37 11.12
N PHE A 451 7.11 -2.25 10.67
CA PHE A 451 6.81 -1.10 11.52
C PHE A 451 5.76 -0.18 10.90
N TYR A 452 5.18 0.68 11.73
CA TYR A 452 4.18 1.65 11.31
C TYR A 452 4.80 2.99 10.93
N ALA A 453 4.39 3.55 9.79
CA ALA A 453 4.54 4.95 9.44
C ALA A 453 3.26 5.70 9.84
N THR A 454 3.36 6.70 10.72
CA THR A 454 2.20 7.39 11.30
C THR A 454 1.67 8.54 10.43
N GLY A 455 2.33 8.82 9.32
CA GLY A 455 1.92 9.87 8.40
C GLY A 455 2.56 9.74 7.02
N LYS A 456 2.13 10.59 6.10
CA LYS A 456 2.63 10.60 4.74
C LYS A 456 4.07 11.09 4.63
N ASN A 457 4.74 10.68 3.56
CA ASN A 457 6.13 11.07 3.26
C ASN A 457 7.14 10.70 4.36
N THR A 458 6.88 9.63 5.12
CA THR A 458 7.75 9.19 6.22
C THR A 458 9.06 8.61 5.69
N GLU A 459 10.18 9.23 6.06
CA GLU A 459 11.53 8.70 5.84
C GLU A 459 11.91 7.77 7.00
N TYR A 460 12.63 6.68 6.70
CA TYR A 460 13.06 5.73 7.71
C TYR A 460 14.50 5.24 7.52
N GLU A 461 15.12 4.84 8.63
CA GLU A 461 16.36 4.06 8.64
C GLU A 461 16.21 2.92 9.66
N VAL A 462 16.51 1.69 9.23
CA VAL A 462 16.51 0.49 10.09
C VAL A 462 17.93 0.08 10.40
N TYR A 463 18.17 -0.25 11.66
CA TYR A 463 19.46 -0.72 12.15
C TYR A 463 19.31 -1.98 12.99
N VAL A 464 20.33 -2.81 13.00
CA VAL A 464 20.47 -3.98 13.90
C VAL A 464 21.60 -3.75 14.87
N VAL A 465 21.38 -4.13 16.12
CA VAL A 465 22.39 -4.26 17.17
C VAL A 465 22.51 -5.74 17.53
N LYS A 466 23.68 -6.32 17.34
CA LYS A 466 24.02 -7.67 17.81
C LYS A 466 24.59 -7.62 19.23
N ASP A 467 24.55 -8.74 19.94
CA ASP A 467 25.13 -8.87 21.28
C ASP A 467 24.66 -7.75 22.23
N TYR A 468 23.32 -7.53 22.24
CA TYR A 468 22.76 -6.50 23.13
C TYR A 468 23.02 -6.84 24.58
N ASP A 469 23.70 -5.94 25.31
CA ASP A 469 24.08 -6.08 26.73
C ASP A 469 23.60 -4.89 27.61
N GLY A 470 22.68 -4.07 27.08
CA GLY A 470 22.13 -2.92 27.77
C GLY A 470 21.98 -1.70 26.83
N ARG A 471 21.33 -0.64 27.32
CA ARG A 471 20.96 0.53 26.51
C ARG A 471 22.14 1.24 25.81
N GLU A 472 23.36 1.14 26.35
CA GLU A 472 24.57 1.71 25.74
C GLU A 472 24.93 1.03 24.40
N SER A 473 24.59 -0.27 24.26
CA SER A 473 24.84 -1.02 23.03
C SER A 473 23.98 -0.56 21.86
N LEU A 474 22.83 0.10 22.09
CA LEU A 474 22.00 0.68 21.03
C LEU A 474 22.72 1.74 20.18
N SER A 475 23.83 2.28 20.69
CA SER A 475 24.69 3.20 19.93
C SER A 475 25.63 2.49 18.95
N LYS A 476 25.83 1.17 19.08
CA LYS A 476 26.71 0.33 18.23
C LYS A 476 25.96 -0.29 17.04
N ARG A 477 24.88 0.31 16.63
CA ARG A 477 23.97 -0.19 15.60
C ARG A 477 24.55 -0.16 14.19
N GLN A 478 24.20 -1.16 13.37
CA GLN A 478 24.53 -1.24 11.95
C GLN A 478 23.29 -0.97 11.12
N LYS A 479 23.36 -0.02 10.16
CA LYS A 479 22.26 0.23 9.24
C LYS A 479 22.08 -0.94 8.28
N VAL A 480 20.83 -1.38 8.09
CA VAL A 480 20.44 -2.53 7.27
C VAL A 480 19.41 -2.19 6.21
N ALA A 481 18.65 -1.12 6.39
CA ALA A 481 17.72 -0.61 5.38
C ALA A 481 17.48 0.89 5.56
N SER A 482 17.01 1.56 4.52
CA SER A 482 16.50 2.94 4.58
C SER A 482 15.64 3.25 3.36
N GLY A 483 14.68 4.16 3.51
CA GLY A 483 13.78 4.55 2.42
C GLY A 483 12.77 5.58 2.84
N LYS A 484 11.67 5.63 2.07
CA LYS A 484 10.57 6.57 2.28
C LYS A 484 9.25 5.89 1.90
N PHE A 485 8.20 6.16 2.67
CA PHE A 485 6.82 5.77 2.37
C PHE A 485 5.98 7.00 2.04
N ASP A 486 5.13 6.89 1.05
CA ASP A 486 4.27 7.99 0.61
C ASP A 486 3.02 8.13 1.50
N ASN A 487 2.46 7.01 2.00
CA ASN A 487 1.28 6.96 2.86
C ASN A 487 1.61 6.51 4.28
N ALA A 488 0.73 6.80 5.23
CA ALA A 488 0.71 6.13 6.52
C ALA A 488 0.36 4.65 6.35
N GLY A 489 0.72 3.79 7.31
CA GLY A 489 0.42 2.37 7.23
C GLY A 489 1.43 1.49 7.95
N PHE A 490 1.33 0.19 7.71
CA PHE A 490 2.31 -0.81 8.14
C PHE A 490 3.16 -1.26 6.95
N TYR A 491 4.45 -1.42 7.17
CA TYR A 491 5.41 -1.78 6.13
C TYR A 491 6.46 -2.74 6.67
N THR A 492 6.70 -3.83 5.95
CA THR A 492 7.82 -4.73 6.17
C THR A 492 8.95 -4.38 5.20
N VAL A 493 10.13 -4.10 5.72
CA VAL A 493 11.32 -3.71 4.94
C VAL A 493 12.36 -4.80 5.00
N THR A 494 12.72 -5.35 3.86
CA THR A 494 13.80 -6.33 3.74
C THR A 494 15.17 -5.66 3.94
N PHE A 495 16.07 -6.32 4.63
CA PHE A 495 17.42 -5.84 4.87
C PHE A 495 18.32 -5.99 3.64
N ASP A 496 19.22 -5.03 3.42
CA ASP A 496 20.23 -5.08 2.36
C ASP A 496 21.08 -6.37 2.42
N LYS A 497 21.16 -6.98 3.59
CA LYS A 497 21.85 -8.23 3.85
C LYS A 497 21.30 -8.93 5.10
N LYS A 498 21.26 -10.23 5.08
CA LYS A 498 20.91 -11.06 6.23
C LYS A 498 21.91 -10.88 7.38
N ILE A 499 21.41 -10.82 8.61
CA ILE A 499 22.21 -10.66 9.84
C ILE A 499 22.07 -11.93 10.66
N ALA A 500 23.12 -12.74 10.71
CA ALA A 500 23.13 -13.97 11.52
C ALA A 500 23.14 -13.65 13.01
N VAL A 501 22.29 -14.35 13.77
CA VAL A 501 22.22 -14.35 15.24
C VAL A 501 22.26 -15.78 15.75
N ASP A 502 22.90 -15.99 16.91
CA ASP A 502 22.97 -17.30 17.54
C ASP A 502 21.84 -17.48 18.56
N ARG A 503 21.43 -18.72 18.79
CA ARG A 503 20.40 -19.03 19.78
C ARG A 503 20.76 -18.47 21.16
N GLY A 504 19.85 -17.68 21.74
CA GLY A 504 20.02 -17.02 23.03
C GLY A 504 20.80 -15.70 22.97
N GLU A 505 21.27 -15.30 21.78
CA GLU A 505 21.83 -13.96 21.57
C GLU A 505 20.72 -12.93 21.71
N LYS A 506 20.97 -11.88 22.50
CA LYS A 506 20.09 -10.70 22.52
C LYS A 506 20.47 -9.76 21.39
N PHE A 507 19.48 -9.33 20.64
CA PHE A 507 19.64 -8.34 19.58
C PHE A 507 18.60 -7.24 19.69
N ALA A 508 18.84 -6.10 19.06
CA ALA A 508 17.84 -5.05 18.95
C ALA A 508 17.66 -4.60 17.51
N ILE A 509 16.40 -4.31 17.16
CA ILE A 509 16.05 -3.55 15.97
C ILE A 509 15.89 -2.10 16.39
N VAL A 510 16.64 -1.21 15.74
CA VAL A 510 16.56 0.24 15.98
C VAL A 510 15.98 0.90 14.75
N LEU A 511 14.95 1.69 14.94
CA LEU A 511 14.25 2.40 13.90
C LEU A 511 14.45 3.92 14.09
N MET A 512 14.88 4.62 13.04
CA MET A 512 14.74 6.06 12.93
C MET A 512 13.55 6.35 12.02
N ILE A 513 12.61 7.16 12.50
CA ILE A 513 11.47 7.65 11.72
C ILE A 513 11.52 9.17 11.67
N LYS A 514 11.27 9.72 10.46
CA LYS A 514 11.05 11.14 10.25
C LYS A 514 9.78 11.32 9.43
N THR A 515 8.72 11.82 10.08
CA THR A 515 7.42 12.08 9.47
C THR A 515 7.21 13.59 9.38
N PRO A 516 7.21 14.20 8.17
CA PRO A 516 6.97 15.63 8.00
C PRO A 516 5.67 16.06 8.68
N ASP A 517 5.69 17.26 9.28
CA ASP A 517 4.57 17.88 9.97
C ASP A 517 4.05 17.14 11.21
N SER A 518 4.61 15.98 11.56
CA SER A 518 4.28 15.27 12.79
C SER A 518 5.13 15.79 13.96
N VAL A 519 4.53 15.84 15.14
CA VAL A 519 5.21 16.11 16.42
C VAL A 519 5.37 14.83 17.26
N HIS A 520 4.67 13.76 16.88
CA HIS A 520 4.69 12.44 17.48
C HIS A 520 4.79 11.34 16.40
N PRO A 521 5.94 11.17 15.74
CA PRO A 521 6.05 10.32 14.56
C PRO A 521 6.15 8.81 14.85
N MET A 522 6.34 8.37 16.10
CA MET A 522 6.49 6.96 16.46
C MET A 522 5.17 6.36 16.89
N ALA A 523 4.72 5.30 16.21
CA ALA A 523 3.62 4.47 16.68
C ALA A 523 4.05 3.69 17.92
N ILE A 524 3.16 3.60 18.90
CA ILE A 524 3.38 2.85 20.13
C ILE A 524 2.15 2.04 20.51
N GLU A 525 2.39 0.95 21.21
CA GLU A 525 1.39 0.22 21.98
C GLU A 525 1.40 0.71 23.41
N TYR A 526 0.24 0.88 24.02
CA TYR A 526 0.10 1.20 25.44
C TYR A 526 -1.30 0.85 25.95
N LYS A 527 -1.43 0.74 27.26
CA LYS A 527 -2.73 0.48 27.90
C LYS A 527 -3.55 1.77 27.97
N ALA A 528 -4.35 2.02 26.94
CA ALA A 528 -5.16 3.23 26.80
C ALA A 528 -6.49 3.14 27.56
N ASP A 529 -7.23 2.04 27.40
CA ASP A 529 -8.56 1.81 27.95
C ASP A 529 -8.88 0.30 28.05
N GLU A 530 -10.17 -0.04 28.16
CA GLU A 530 -10.63 -1.43 28.19
C GLU A 530 -10.33 -2.18 26.89
N THR A 531 -10.23 -1.50 25.75
CA THR A 531 -9.89 -2.12 24.46
C THR A 531 -8.48 -2.70 24.47
N THR A 532 -7.55 -2.01 25.10
CA THR A 532 -6.12 -2.37 25.18
C THR A 532 -5.72 -2.91 26.55
N ARG A 533 -6.70 -3.39 27.37
CA ARG A 533 -6.44 -3.89 28.73
C ARG A 533 -5.46 -5.05 28.81
N ASN A 534 -5.33 -5.82 27.73
CA ASN A 534 -4.45 -6.99 27.64
C ASN A 534 -3.01 -6.65 27.27
N VAL A 535 -2.70 -5.39 26.92
CA VAL A 535 -1.36 -4.93 26.61
C VAL A 535 -0.43 -5.19 27.80
N ASP A 536 0.72 -5.83 27.54
CA ASP A 536 1.78 -6.07 28.52
C ASP A 536 3.03 -5.28 28.13
N LEU A 537 3.41 -4.32 28.96
CA LEU A 537 4.59 -3.48 28.77
C LEU A 537 5.72 -3.85 29.76
N SER A 538 5.56 -4.94 30.52
CA SER A 538 6.50 -5.34 31.56
C SER A 538 7.71 -6.13 31.05
N ASP A 539 7.82 -6.35 29.75
CA ASP A 539 8.93 -7.05 29.09
C ASP A 539 10.25 -6.25 29.08
N GLY A 540 10.16 -4.89 29.26
CA GLY A 540 11.33 -4.01 29.30
C GLY A 540 12.07 -3.87 27.96
N GLU A 541 11.47 -4.26 26.85
CA GLU A 541 12.09 -4.37 25.53
C GLU A 541 12.08 -3.05 24.74
N GLY A 542 11.15 -2.14 25.01
CA GLY A 542 10.95 -0.90 24.25
C GLY A 542 11.82 0.28 24.73
N TYR A 543 12.51 0.94 23.79
CA TYR A 543 13.32 2.15 24.04
C TYR A 543 13.01 3.24 23.03
N ILE A 544 13.09 4.50 23.48
CA ILE A 544 12.95 5.70 22.65
C ILE A 544 14.13 6.65 22.83
N SER A 545 14.41 7.47 21.82
CA SER A 545 15.47 8.47 21.85
C SER A 545 15.22 9.63 20.89
N THR A 546 15.54 10.85 21.29
CA THR A 546 15.50 12.04 20.43
C THR A 546 16.66 12.13 19.44
N ASN A 547 17.75 11.41 19.68
CA ASN A 547 19.02 11.59 18.94
C ASN A 547 19.74 10.27 18.63
N GLY A 548 19.14 9.13 18.99
CA GLY A 548 19.73 7.80 18.81
C GLY A 548 20.98 7.52 19.66
N LYS A 549 21.22 8.31 20.71
CA LYS A 549 22.36 8.15 21.63
C LYS A 549 21.92 8.02 23.08
N ASN A 550 21.01 8.87 23.52
CA ASN A 550 20.46 8.86 24.87
C ASN A 550 19.11 8.15 24.79
N TRP A 551 19.01 6.98 25.40
CA TRP A 551 17.86 6.11 25.33
C TRP A 551 17.08 6.10 26.64
N GLU A 552 15.76 6.16 26.54
CA GLU A 552 14.80 6.05 27.62
C GLU A 552 14.00 4.78 27.43
N ASN A 553 13.80 3.99 28.49
CA ASN A 553 12.91 2.84 28.43
C ASN A 553 11.46 3.31 28.49
N VAL A 554 10.60 2.80 27.60
CA VAL A 554 9.21 3.24 27.45
C VAL A 554 8.41 2.91 28.70
N GLU A 555 8.64 1.77 29.34
CA GLU A 555 7.99 1.37 30.59
C GLU A 555 8.33 2.34 31.74
N GLU A 556 9.62 2.68 31.92
CA GLU A 556 10.07 3.65 32.92
C GLU A 556 9.43 5.03 32.72
N THR A 557 9.25 5.44 31.46
CA THR A 557 8.67 6.73 31.09
C THR A 557 7.17 6.78 31.36
N GLN A 558 6.43 5.72 31.06
CA GLN A 558 4.99 5.63 31.30
C GLN A 558 4.65 5.64 32.80
N SER A 559 5.43 4.97 33.62
CA SER A 559 5.23 4.96 35.07
C SER A 559 5.45 6.34 35.71
N ALA A 560 6.29 7.19 35.11
CA ALA A 560 6.63 8.51 35.62
C ALA A 560 5.72 9.65 35.10
N ASN A 561 5.10 9.52 33.92
CA ASN A 561 4.47 10.63 33.20
C ASN A 561 3.15 10.28 32.49
N CYS A 562 2.33 9.43 33.06
CA CYS A 562 1.04 8.98 32.48
C CYS A 562 0.05 10.12 32.12
N LEU A 563 0.36 11.38 32.42
CA LEU A 563 -0.49 12.55 32.17
C LEU A 563 0.04 13.53 31.11
N LEU A 564 1.23 13.33 30.55
CA LEU A 564 1.85 14.32 29.64
C LEU A 564 1.82 13.92 28.16
N TYR A 565 1.42 12.72 27.78
CA TYR A 565 1.54 12.19 26.42
C TYR A 565 0.24 11.62 25.84
N THR A 566 -0.91 12.08 26.30
CA THR A 566 -2.17 11.84 25.59
C THR A 566 -2.25 12.77 24.38
N SER A 567 -1.47 12.46 23.35
CA SER A 567 -1.91 12.82 22.01
C SER A 567 -3.08 11.91 21.67
N PRO A 568 -4.15 12.43 21.04
CA PRO A 568 -5.28 11.59 20.69
C PRO A 568 -4.77 10.40 19.85
N SER A 569 -5.15 9.21 20.25
CA SER A 569 -5.07 8.00 19.44
C SER A 569 -5.68 8.27 18.06
N PRO A 570 -5.34 7.55 16.99
CA PRO A 570 -6.16 7.53 15.78
C PRO A 570 -7.65 7.36 16.08
N ARG A 571 -7.99 6.72 17.21
CA ARG A 571 -9.34 6.60 17.75
C ARG A 571 -9.92 7.89 18.29
N ASP A 572 -9.08 8.85 18.71
CA ASP A 572 -9.50 10.14 19.27
C ASP A 572 -9.52 11.27 18.23
N CYS A 573 -9.04 11.00 17.01
CA CYS A 573 -9.09 11.94 15.88
C CYS A 573 -10.39 11.83 15.07
N SER A 574 -11.39 11.15 15.61
CA SER A 574 -12.74 11.04 15.07
C SER A 574 -13.67 12.11 15.62
#